data_ce4798fb15a341b30ce51b231d44a354
#
_entry.id   ce4798fb15a341b30ce51b231d44a354
#
_cell.length_a   1.000
_cell.length_b   1.000
_cell.length_c   1.000
_cell.angle_alpha   90.00
_cell.angle_beta   90.00
_cell.angle_gamma   90.00
#
_symmetry.space_group_name_H-M   'P 1'
#
loop_
_entity.id
_entity.type
_entity.pdbx_description
1 polymer ?
#
loop_
_entity_poly.entity_id
_entity_poly.type
_entity_poly.pdbx_seq_one_letter_code
_entity_poly.pdbx_strand_id
1 'polypeptide(L)'
;MVNFMDFYYTGPGTLAGQYMRKFWQPVFRAEDLKPGWAKPIKIMGEQFTLYRGDEGKPHVVDFRCPHRQTQLSVGWVEGDCIRCRFHGWKFDSSGQCIEQPAEKESFAEKIRIRSCPTQEYLKLIFVYFGEGEPPPLPRYPDFEKDTLWAETYIRPCNYVNNLENDPIHIPFTHRESEFYMNRPPEIPDITVEESDWGVLLTSRFPSGRLYITQHGLPNILCFRERDRDHLAWRVPVDDDNHASFQLDVTHILEGEEGEAYKKRHEARTGKLGRSPTEIGEAVLRGDIRIQDIEGPERANIVWIQDYATQVGQGSLELRKKEWLGRSDRALILIRKIWERELQALEEGKPLKQWVRSEQLAALHSSAND
;
A
#
# COMPACT_ATOMS: atom_id res chain seq x y z
N MET A 1 5.40 11.78 25.40
CA MET A 1 3.96 12.08 25.20
C MET A 1 3.72 12.04 23.70
N VAL A 2 2.97 11.06 23.24
CA VAL A 2 2.62 10.86 21.82
C VAL A 2 1.80 12.06 21.33
N ASN A 3 2.03 12.49 20.10
CA ASN A 3 1.26 13.54 19.45
C ASN A 3 0.81 13.08 18.06
N PHE A 4 -0.12 13.81 17.45
CA PHE A 4 -0.70 13.40 16.16
C PHE A 4 0.31 13.33 15.02
N MET A 5 1.49 13.93 15.15
CA MET A 5 2.54 13.83 14.13
C MET A 5 3.31 12.50 14.17
N ASP A 6 3.28 11.77 15.29
CA ASP A 6 4.11 10.59 15.47
C ASP A 6 3.75 9.45 14.54
N PHE A 7 2.50 9.37 14.05
CA PHE A 7 2.11 8.31 13.11
C PHE A 7 2.54 8.55 11.66
N TYR A 8 3.01 9.75 11.32
CA TYR A 8 3.55 10.04 9.98
C TYR A 8 4.96 9.49 9.76
N TYR A 9 5.74 9.31 10.83
CA TYR A 9 7.13 8.89 10.77
C TYR A 9 7.26 7.40 11.05
N THR A 10 7.62 6.63 10.02
CA THR A 10 7.62 5.16 10.08
C THR A 10 9.01 4.53 10.01
N GLY A 11 10.06 5.35 10.01
CA GLY A 11 11.43 4.89 9.99
C GLY A 11 11.83 4.04 11.21
N PRO A 12 13.02 3.44 11.20
CA PRO A 12 13.54 2.70 12.33
C PRO A 12 13.57 3.53 13.62
N GLY A 13 13.11 2.95 14.72
CA GLY A 13 13.10 3.60 16.04
C GLY A 13 11.92 4.53 16.30
N THR A 14 11.10 4.89 15.30
CA THR A 14 9.89 5.67 15.50
C THR A 14 8.75 4.81 16.05
N LEU A 15 7.83 5.42 16.81
CA LEU A 15 6.68 4.68 17.38
C LEU A 15 5.79 4.07 16.31
N ALA A 16 5.42 4.84 15.27
CA ALA A 16 4.61 4.32 14.19
C ALA A 16 5.35 3.25 13.38
N GLY A 17 6.66 3.39 13.20
CA GLY A 17 7.48 2.36 12.58
C GLY A 17 7.48 1.04 13.37
N GLN A 18 7.58 1.13 14.70
CA GLN A 18 7.47 -0.05 15.57
C GLN A 18 6.06 -0.65 15.53
N TYR A 19 5.02 0.17 15.52
CA TYR A 19 3.63 -0.27 15.43
C TYR A 19 3.34 -0.96 14.11
N MET A 20 3.69 -0.35 12.97
CA MET A 20 3.43 -0.91 11.64
C MET A 20 4.17 -2.23 11.37
N ARG A 21 5.36 -2.42 11.96
CA ARG A 21 6.11 -3.67 11.84
C ARG A 21 5.43 -4.86 12.54
N LYS A 22 4.44 -4.62 13.40
CA LYS A 22 3.61 -5.67 14.01
C LYS A 22 2.51 -6.20 13.09
N PHE A 23 2.41 -5.68 11.87
CA PHE A 23 1.44 -6.11 10.86
C PHE A 23 2.15 -6.60 9.61
N TRP A 24 1.55 -7.57 8.93
CA TRP A 24 1.98 -7.98 7.62
C TRP A 24 1.81 -6.83 6.62
N GLN A 25 2.86 -6.52 5.88
CA GLN A 25 2.84 -5.48 4.86
C GLN A 25 3.09 -6.10 3.49
N PRO A 26 2.30 -5.77 2.45
CA PRO A 26 2.65 -6.14 1.09
C PRO A 26 3.86 -5.31 0.65
N VAL A 27 4.79 -5.95 -0.05
CA VAL A 27 6.04 -5.32 -0.46
C VAL A 27 6.30 -5.39 -1.96
N PHE A 28 5.62 -6.31 -2.66
CA PHE A 28 5.84 -6.51 -4.09
C PHE A 28 4.67 -7.24 -4.73
N ARG A 29 4.45 -7.02 -6.03
CA ARG A 29 3.50 -7.80 -6.82
C ARG A 29 4.15 -9.12 -7.23
N ALA A 30 3.51 -10.24 -6.89
CA ALA A 30 4.11 -11.56 -6.98
C ALA A 30 4.54 -11.94 -8.41
N GLU A 31 3.75 -11.55 -9.43
CA GLU A 31 4.01 -11.85 -10.84
C GLU A 31 5.23 -11.10 -11.43
N ASP A 32 5.64 -9.98 -10.79
CA ASP A 32 6.79 -9.19 -11.23
C ASP A 32 8.13 -9.74 -10.69
N LEU A 33 8.09 -10.72 -9.79
CA LEU A 33 9.26 -11.38 -9.26
C LEU A 33 9.37 -12.82 -9.80
N LYS A 34 10.17 -13.01 -10.83
CA LYS A 34 10.39 -14.33 -11.44
C LYS A 34 11.29 -15.21 -10.57
N PRO A 35 11.14 -16.56 -10.61
CA PRO A 35 12.11 -17.48 -9.99
C PRO A 35 13.55 -17.15 -10.41
N GLY A 36 14.50 -17.26 -9.48
CA GLY A 36 15.90 -16.92 -9.71
C GLY A 36 16.22 -15.41 -9.72
N TRP A 37 15.23 -14.53 -9.47
CA TRP A 37 15.44 -13.08 -9.47
C TRP A 37 15.50 -12.52 -8.04
N ALA A 38 16.37 -11.51 -7.88
CA ALA A 38 16.45 -10.69 -6.68
C ALA A 38 16.17 -9.21 -7.01
N LYS A 39 15.53 -8.49 -6.09
CA LYS A 39 15.16 -7.07 -6.19
C LYS A 39 15.49 -6.33 -4.91
N PRO A 40 15.98 -5.08 -4.99
CA PRO A 40 16.01 -4.20 -3.82
C PRO A 40 14.58 -3.73 -3.52
N ILE A 41 14.21 -3.72 -2.25
CA ILE A 41 12.99 -3.08 -1.76
C ILE A 41 13.35 -2.12 -0.62
N LYS A 42 12.54 -1.07 -0.46
CA LYS A 42 12.64 -0.12 0.66
C LYS A 42 11.27 0.01 1.31
N ILE A 43 11.19 -0.23 2.60
CA ILE A 43 9.95 -0.24 3.38
C ILE A 43 10.21 0.41 4.74
N MET A 44 9.38 1.37 5.12
CA MET A 44 9.48 2.07 6.42
C MET A 44 10.91 2.57 6.71
N GLY A 45 11.55 3.17 5.69
CA GLY A 45 12.90 3.71 5.77
C GLY A 45 14.05 2.70 5.69
N GLU A 46 13.79 1.39 5.73
CA GLU A 46 14.80 0.32 5.67
C GLU A 46 14.87 -0.32 4.29
N GLN A 47 16.07 -0.74 3.90
CA GLN A 47 16.31 -1.47 2.67
C GLN A 47 16.45 -2.97 2.94
N PHE A 48 15.91 -3.78 2.03
CA PHE A 48 15.98 -5.24 2.06
C PHE A 48 16.27 -5.80 0.68
N THR A 49 16.71 -7.07 0.65
CA THR A 49 16.77 -7.87 -0.58
C THR A 49 15.58 -8.82 -0.59
N LEU A 50 14.68 -8.63 -1.54
CA LEU A 50 13.62 -9.56 -1.89
C LEU A 50 14.14 -10.47 -3.00
N TYR A 51 14.01 -11.80 -2.88
CA TYR A 51 14.33 -12.72 -3.97
C TYR A 51 13.32 -13.86 -4.02
N ARG A 52 13.21 -14.50 -5.18
CA ARG A 52 12.39 -15.70 -5.35
C ARG A 52 13.30 -16.87 -5.67
N GLY A 53 13.25 -17.88 -4.82
CA GLY A 53 13.97 -19.14 -5.00
C GLY A 53 13.54 -19.87 -6.27
N ASP A 54 14.31 -20.89 -6.67
CA ASP A 54 14.05 -21.66 -7.89
C ASP A 54 12.72 -22.45 -7.82
N GLU A 55 12.30 -22.83 -6.61
CA GLU A 55 10.99 -23.47 -6.36
C GLU A 55 9.80 -22.50 -6.30
N GLY A 56 10.06 -21.20 -6.52
CA GLY A 56 9.03 -20.18 -6.57
C GLY A 56 8.68 -19.52 -5.23
N LYS A 57 9.35 -19.86 -4.12
CA LYS A 57 9.11 -19.23 -2.81
C LYS A 57 9.77 -17.84 -2.74
N PRO A 58 9.06 -16.79 -2.30
CA PRO A 58 9.67 -15.49 -2.03
C PRO A 58 10.35 -15.48 -0.66
N HIS A 59 11.48 -14.78 -0.57
CA HIS A 59 12.26 -14.58 0.64
C HIS A 59 12.71 -13.13 0.76
N VAL A 60 12.76 -12.60 1.99
CA VAL A 60 13.27 -11.26 2.28
C VAL A 60 14.36 -11.36 3.35
N VAL A 61 15.53 -10.83 3.02
CA VAL A 61 16.69 -10.80 3.91
C VAL A 61 17.28 -9.39 3.97
N ASP A 62 18.23 -9.17 4.86
CA ASP A 62 18.98 -7.92 4.91
C ASP A 62 19.48 -7.48 3.53
N PHE A 63 19.55 -6.19 3.33
CA PHE A 63 19.96 -5.62 2.06
C PHE A 63 21.43 -5.89 1.74
N ARG A 64 22.29 -5.93 2.78
CA ARG A 64 23.73 -5.92 2.61
C ARG A 64 24.41 -7.15 3.15
N CYS A 65 25.36 -7.68 2.38
CA CYS A 65 26.27 -8.71 2.85
C CYS A 65 27.17 -8.14 3.98
N PRO A 66 27.22 -8.77 5.17
CA PRO A 66 27.97 -8.26 6.31
C PRO A 66 29.48 -8.27 6.09
N HIS A 67 29.99 -8.99 5.08
CA HIS A 67 31.42 -9.03 4.77
C HIS A 67 31.96 -7.63 4.41
N ARG A 68 31.45 -7.01 3.34
CA ARG A 68 31.90 -5.68 2.87
C ARG A 68 30.76 -4.81 2.31
N GLN A 69 29.57 -4.98 2.84
CA GLN A 69 28.38 -4.14 2.62
C GLN A 69 27.84 -4.07 1.17
N THR A 70 28.23 -5.04 0.30
CA THR A 70 27.63 -5.15 -1.03
C THR A 70 26.17 -5.53 -0.90
N GLN A 71 25.29 -4.84 -1.65
CA GLN A 71 23.86 -5.20 -1.68
C GLN A 71 23.67 -6.60 -2.25
N LEU A 72 22.88 -7.43 -1.57
CA LEU A 72 22.65 -8.83 -1.94
C LEU A 72 21.77 -8.97 -3.18
N SER A 73 20.91 -7.99 -3.47
CA SER A 73 20.01 -8.02 -4.63
C SER A 73 20.70 -8.01 -6.00
N VAL A 74 22.00 -7.74 -6.08
CA VAL A 74 22.81 -7.90 -7.30
C VAL A 74 23.49 -9.27 -7.37
N GLY A 75 23.29 -10.12 -6.37
CA GLY A 75 23.88 -11.44 -6.26
C GLY A 75 23.18 -12.50 -7.14
N TRP A 76 23.49 -13.75 -6.88
CA TRP A 76 22.86 -14.89 -7.53
C TRP A 76 21.87 -15.56 -6.58
N VAL A 77 20.71 -15.91 -7.10
CA VAL A 77 19.79 -16.83 -6.42
C VAL A 77 20.17 -18.25 -6.84
N GLU A 78 20.36 -19.14 -5.87
CA GLU A 78 20.76 -20.54 -6.08
C GLU A 78 19.89 -21.43 -5.17
N GLY A 79 18.89 -22.09 -5.70
CA GLY A 79 17.83 -22.71 -4.92
C GLY A 79 17.07 -21.66 -4.11
N ASP A 80 16.92 -21.85 -2.80
CA ASP A 80 16.34 -20.87 -1.87
C ASP A 80 17.41 -20.04 -1.14
N CYS A 81 18.62 -19.90 -1.74
CA CYS A 81 19.73 -19.15 -1.17
C CYS A 81 20.06 -17.92 -2.01
N ILE A 82 20.69 -16.94 -1.37
CA ILE A 82 21.25 -15.74 -2.04
C ILE A 82 22.77 -15.73 -1.89
N ARG A 83 23.51 -15.64 -2.99
CA ARG A 83 24.98 -15.55 -3.00
C ARG A 83 25.43 -14.15 -3.30
N CYS A 84 26.24 -13.56 -2.43
CA CYS A 84 26.85 -12.25 -2.64
C CYS A 84 27.77 -12.26 -3.86
N ARG A 85 27.54 -11.33 -4.78
CA ARG A 85 28.34 -11.22 -6.02
C ARG A 85 29.79 -10.85 -5.79
N PHE A 86 30.13 -10.26 -4.64
CA PHE A 86 31.47 -9.70 -4.45
C PHE A 86 32.51 -10.78 -4.06
N HIS A 87 32.23 -11.57 -3.00
CA HIS A 87 33.16 -12.60 -2.53
C HIS A 87 32.52 -13.99 -2.33
N GLY A 88 31.30 -14.17 -2.86
CA GLY A 88 30.65 -15.47 -2.90
C GLY A 88 30.06 -15.97 -1.58
N TRP A 89 30.00 -15.15 -0.53
CA TRP A 89 29.32 -15.57 0.70
C TRP A 89 27.86 -15.88 0.39
N LYS A 90 27.40 -17.06 0.81
CA LYS A 90 26.07 -17.56 0.51
C LYS A 90 25.25 -17.65 1.76
N PHE A 91 24.03 -17.18 1.69
CA PHE A 91 23.06 -17.16 2.79
C PHE A 91 21.85 -17.98 2.39
N ASP A 92 21.38 -18.84 3.30
CA ASP A 92 20.11 -19.54 3.13
C ASP A 92 18.91 -18.64 3.41
N SER A 93 17.69 -19.16 3.22
CA SER A 93 16.44 -18.42 3.42
C SER A 93 16.20 -17.99 4.87
N SER A 94 16.88 -18.61 5.84
CA SER A 94 16.86 -18.19 7.25
C SER A 94 17.83 -17.06 7.57
N GLY A 95 18.65 -16.66 6.58
CA GLY A 95 19.72 -15.67 6.73
C GLY A 95 21.04 -16.24 7.28
N GLN A 96 21.14 -17.55 7.51
CA GLN A 96 22.38 -18.18 7.94
C GLN A 96 23.39 -18.19 6.81
N CYS A 97 24.61 -17.71 7.04
CA CYS A 97 25.71 -17.92 6.12
C CYS A 97 26.07 -19.41 6.08
N ILE A 98 26.15 -19.99 4.89
CA ILE A 98 26.41 -21.42 4.67
C ILE A 98 27.68 -21.67 3.88
N GLU A 99 28.21 -20.67 3.17
CA GLU A 99 29.45 -20.79 2.40
C GLU A 99 30.25 -19.49 2.44
N GLN A 100 31.58 -19.66 2.56
CA GLN A 100 32.58 -18.59 2.47
C GLN A 100 33.75 -19.12 1.60
N PRO A 101 33.66 -19.03 0.26
CA PRO A 101 34.53 -19.78 -0.66
C PRO A 101 36.01 -19.45 -0.53
N ALA A 102 36.36 -18.24 -0.09
CA ALA A 102 37.76 -17.80 0.03
C ALA A 102 38.38 -18.12 1.41
N GLU A 103 37.58 -18.58 2.38
CA GLU A 103 38.05 -18.85 3.73
C GLU A 103 38.56 -20.31 3.84
N LYS A 104 39.83 -20.48 4.21
CA LYS A 104 40.39 -21.80 4.46
C LYS A 104 39.76 -22.48 5.66
N GLU A 105 39.50 -21.70 6.70
CA GLU A 105 38.74 -22.07 7.89
C GLU A 105 37.46 -21.23 7.93
N SER A 106 36.38 -21.85 7.50
CA SER A 106 35.08 -21.14 7.43
C SER A 106 34.57 -20.82 8.83
N PHE A 107 34.05 -19.64 9.01
CA PHE A 107 33.31 -19.19 10.20
C PHE A 107 31.87 -18.82 9.87
N ALA A 108 31.36 -19.36 8.77
CA ALA A 108 30.00 -19.08 8.25
C ALA A 108 28.91 -19.31 9.31
N GLU A 109 29.08 -20.33 10.18
CA GLU A 109 28.15 -20.63 11.28
C GLU A 109 27.92 -19.46 12.26
N LYS A 110 28.93 -18.56 12.40
CA LYS A 110 28.88 -17.39 13.27
C LYS A 110 28.22 -16.16 12.60
N ILE A 111 27.95 -16.26 11.30
CA ILE A 111 27.47 -15.13 10.50
C ILE A 111 26.03 -15.38 10.12
N ARG A 112 25.17 -14.49 10.55
CA ARG A 112 23.76 -14.48 10.20
C ARG A 112 23.30 -13.07 9.83
N ILE A 113 22.50 -12.97 8.80
CA ILE A 113 21.76 -11.76 8.43
C ILE A 113 20.30 -11.93 8.84
N ARG A 114 19.58 -10.82 8.98
CA ARG A 114 18.13 -10.85 9.24
C ARG A 114 17.41 -11.50 8.07
N SER A 115 16.45 -12.36 8.37
CA SER A 115 15.45 -12.89 7.46
C SER A 115 14.08 -12.54 7.99
N CYS A 116 13.18 -12.11 7.12
CA CYS A 116 11.84 -11.71 7.49
C CYS A 116 10.82 -12.76 7.01
N PRO A 117 9.87 -13.19 7.87
CA PRO A 117 8.77 -14.06 7.46
C PRO A 117 8.05 -13.50 6.24
N THR A 118 7.89 -14.33 5.21
CA THR A 118 7.39 -13.91 3.89
C THR A 118 6.35 -14.91 3.41
N GLN A 119 5.21 -14.41 2.90
CA GLN A 119 4.14 -15.21 2.32
C GLN A 119 3.60 -14.57 1.05
N GLU A 120 3.18 -15.39 0.08
CA GLU A 120 2.45 -14.92 -1.10
C GLU A 120 0.95 -15.14 -0.91
N TYR A 121 0.16 -14.09 -1.15
CA TYR A 121 -1.30 -14.13 -1.03
C TYR A 121 -1.93 -13.02 -1.90
N LEU A 122 -3.05 -13.31 -2.57
CA LEU A 122 -3.78 -12.38 -3.44
C LEU A 122 -2.87 -11.65 -4.45
N LYS A 123 -1.99 -12.39 -5.11
CA LYS A 123 -1.00 -11.88 -6.10
C LYS A 123 0.03 -10.88 -5.52
N LEU A 124 0.11 -10.74 -4.20
CA LEU A 124 1.07 -9.89 -3.50
C LEU A 124 2.00 -10.73 -2.63
N ILE A 125 3.22 -10.24 -2.45
CA ILE A 125 4.19 -10.78 -1.48
C ILE A 125 4.07 -9.94 -0.22
N PHE A 126 3.72 -10.60 0.89
CA PHE A 126 3.61 -10.02 2.23
C PHE A 126 4.82 -10.37 3.07
N VAL A 127 5.25 -9.43 3.88
CA VAL A 127 6.39 -9.58 4.80
C VAL A 127 6.00 -9.10 6.19
N TYR A 128 6.43 -9.83 7.19
CA TYR A 128 6.35 -9.42 8.60
C TYR A 128 7.71 -8.90 9.06
N PHE A 129 7.77 -7.63 9.44
CA PHE A 129 9.01 -6.96 9.85
C PHE A 129 9.19 -6.89 11.37
N GLY A 130 8.23 -7.40 12.14
CA GLY A 130 8.28 -7.41 13.60
C GLY A 130 9.26 -8.44 14.16
N GLU A 131 9.41 -8.41 15.46
CA GLU A 131 10.21 -9.36 16.20
C GLU A 131 9.35 -10.55 16.66
N GLY A 132 9.97 -11.72 16.85
CA GLY A 132 9.33 -12.93 17.34
C GLY A 132 8.48 -13.65 16.29
N GLU A 133 7.56 -14.49 16.76
CA GLU A 133 6.64 -15.24 15.89
C GLU A 133 5.63 -14.29 15.24
N PRO A 134 5.47 -14.35 13.90
CA PRO A 134 4.50 -13.53 13.22
C PRO A 134 3.07 -13.96 13.55
N PRO A 135 2.13 -13.03 13.69
CA PRO A 135 0.72 -13.39 13.76
C PRO A 135 0.30 -14.05 12.43
N PRO A 136 -0.79 -14.82 12.41
CA PRO A 136 -1.34 -15.33 11.15
C PRO A 136 -1.55 -14.19 10.14
N LEU A 137 -1.21 -14.44 8.85
CA LEU A 137 -1.49 -13.49 7.79
C LEU A 137 -3.02 -13.32 7.68
N PRO A 138 -3.54 -12.09 7.78
CA PRO A 138 -4.98 -11.82 7.62
C PRO A 138 -5.50 -12.33 6.28
N ARG A 139 -6.68 -12.92 6.28
CA ARG A 139 -7.33 -13.45 5.08
C ARG A 139 -8.49 -12.56 4.64
N TYR A 140 -8.67 -12.48 3.33
CA TYR A 140 -9.71 -11.70 2.66
C TYR A 140 -10.43 -12.59 1.64
N PRO A 141 -11.30 -13.52 2.10
CA PRO A 141 -11.94 -14.53 1.21
C PRO A 141 -12.81 -13.91 0.13
N ASP A 142 -13.35 -12.73 0.38
CA ASP A 142 -14.14 -11.94 -0.59
C ASP A 142 -13.30 -11.45 -1.77
N PHE A 143 -11.96 -11.41 -1.64
CA PHE A 143 -11.00 -11.10 -2.70
C PHE A 143 -10.33 -12.33 -3.34
N GLU A 144 -10.59 -13.54 -2.85
CA GLU A 144 -10.11 -14.80 -3.45
C GLU A 144 -10.95 -15.18 -4.68
N LYS A 145 -10.89 -14.37 -5.75
CA LYS A 145 -11.67 -14.51 -6.98
C LYS A 145 -10.75 -14.56 -8.21
N ASP A 146 -11.17 -15.28 -9.25
CA ASP A 146 -10.45 -15.34 -10.53
C ASP A 146 -10.36 -13.98 -11.23
N THR A 147 -11.31 -13.08 -10.93
CA THR A 147 -11.39 -11.72 -11.46
C THR A 147 -10.53 -10.70 -10.69
N LEU A 148 -9.66 -11.18 -9.80
CA LEU A 148 -8.76 -10.34 -9.03
C LEU A 148 -7.67 -9.74 -9.92
N TRP A 149 -7.51 -8.42 -9.81
CA TRP A 149 -6.41 -7.65 -10.38
C TRP A 149 -5.56 -7.08 -9.26
N ALA A 150 -4.24 -7.10 -9.45
CA ALA A 150 -3.30 -6.50 -8.52
C ALA A 150 -2.49 -5.40 -9.24
N GLU A 151 -2.53 -4.20 -8.69
CA GLU A 151 -1.76 -3.06 -9.19
C GLU A 151 -0.88 -2.47 -8.10
N THR A 152 0.22 -1.83 -8.50
CA THR A 152 1.09 -1.12 -7.57
C THR A 152 1.64 0.13 -8.21
N TYR A 153 1.80 1.17 -7.40
CA TYR A 153 2.49 2.40 -7.79
C TYR A 153 3.24 2.99 -6.59
N ILE A 154 4.23 3.82 -6.88
CA ILE A 154 4.90 4.64 -5.88
C ILE A 154 4.46 6.09 -6.09
N ARG A 155 4.18 6.81 -4.98
CA ARG A 155 3.80 8.22 -5.00
C ARG A 155 4.74 9.02 -4.09
N PRO A 156 5.29 10.16 -4.56
CA PRO A 156 6.22 10.98 -3.78
C PRO A 156 5.48 11.88 -2.79
N CYS A 157 4.78 11.25 -1.86
CA CYS A 157 4.20 11.89 -0.69
C CYS A 157 4.06 10.86 0.43
N ASN A 158 3.89 11.34 1.66
CA ASN A 158 3.70 10.47 2.81
C ASN A 158 2.46 9.57 2.62
N TYR A 159 2.51 8.35 3.17
CA TYR A 159 1.43 7.38 3.03
C TYR A 159 0.08 7.89 3.56
N VAL A 160 0.11 8.77 4.55
CA VAL A 160 -1.09 9.35 5.17
C VAL A 160 -1.83 10.24 4.17
N ASN A 161 -1.14 10.94 3.27
CA ASN A 161 -1.79 11.77 2.24
C ASN A 161 -2.77 10.96 1.38
N ASN A 162 -2.49 9.69 1.17
CA ASN A 162 -3.36 8.77 0.44
C ASN A 162 -4.31 7.99 1.37
N LEU A 163 -3.89 7.67 2.60
CA LEU A 163 -4.73 6.96 3.57
C LEU A 163 -5.91 7.82 4.03
N GLU A 164 -5.72 9.13 4.18
CA GLU A 164 -6.73 10.09 4.61
C GLU A 164 -7.66 10.55 3.49
N ASN A 165 -7.60 9.92 2.31
CA ASN A 165 -8.54 10.19 1.24
C ASN A 165 -9.94 9.70 1.62
N ASP A 166 -10.94 10.57 1.58
CA ASP A 166 -12.33 10.28 1.92
C ASP A 166 -13.29 10.54 0.75
N PRO A 167 -14.54 10.05 0.77
CA PRO A 167 -15.47 10.22 -0.33
C PRO A 167 -15.91 11.68 -0.60
N ILE A 168 -15.62 12.62 0.29
CA ILE A 168 -16.02 14.03 0.12
C ILE A 168 -15.19 14.71 -0.97
N HIS A 169 -13.94 14.28 -1.16
CA HIS A 169 -13.11 14.84 -2.25
C HIS A 169 -13.61 14.44 -3.64
N ILE A 170 -14.26 13.28 -3.77
CA ILE A 170 -14.59 12.66 -5.06
C ILE A 170 -15.31 13.65 -6.03
N PRO A 171 -16.41 14.32 -5.67
CA PRO A 171 -17.12 15.19 -6.60
C PRO A 171 -16.35 16.46 -6.98
N PHE A 172 -15.30 16.79 -6.25
CA PHE A 172 -14.44 17.94 -6.53
C PHE A 172 -13.18 17.53 -7.27
N THR A 173 -12.43 16.58 -6.71
CA THR A 173 -11.17 16.09 -7.30
C THR A 173 -11.40 15.43 -8.65
N HIS A 174 -12.46 14.63 -8.79
CA HIS A 174 -12.72 13.84 -9.99
C HIS A 174 -13.79 14.42 -10.91
N ARG A 175 -14.06 15.74 -10.83
CA ARG A 175 -15.11 16.37 -11.63
C ARG A 175 -14.91 16.29 -13.15
N GLU A 176 -13.68 16.11 -13.63
CA GLU A 176 -13.36 15.89 -15.04
C GLU A 176 -13.39 14.41 -15.45
N SER A 177 -13.60 13.47 -14.52
CA SER A 177 -13.78 12.05 -14.86
C SER A 177 -15.13 11.79 -15.52
N GLU A 178 -15.22 10.69 -16.28
CA GLU A 178 -16.47 10.29 -16.96
C GLU A 178 -17.65 10.14 -15.99
N PHE A 179 -17.38 9.76 -14.74
CA PHE A 179 -18.41 9.53 -13.71
C PHE A 179 -19.05 10.82 -13.19
N TYR A 180 -18.32 11.93 -13.18
CA TYR A 180 -18.75 13.19 -12.55
C TYR A 180 -18.89 14.34 -13.53
N MET A 181 -18.40 14.19 -14.76
CA MET A 181 -18.50 15.21 -15.80
C MET A 181 -19.97 15.57 -16.06
N ASN A 182 -20.28 16.86 -16.04
CA ASN A 182 -21.64 17.40 -16.22
C ASN A 182 -22.65 17.07 -15.09
N ARG A 183 -22.19 16.65 -13.93
CA ARG A 183 -23.02 16.48 -12.73
C ARG A 183 -22.70 17.55 -11.70
N PRO A 184 -23.69 18.12 -11.01
CA PRO A 184 -23.41 18.98 -9.86
C PRO A 184 -22.73 18.12 -8.76
N PRO A 185 -21.78 18.69 -8.01
CA PRO A 185 -21.18 17.98 -6.91
C PRO A 185 -22.23 17.69 -5.82
N GLU A 186 -22.43 16.42 -5.48
CA GLU A 186 -23.25 16.00 -4.36
C GLU A 186 -22.38 15.82 -3.12
N ILE A 187 -22.70 16.55 -2.06
CA ILE A 187 -22.00 16.45 -0.79
C ILE A 187 -22.77 15.48 0.10
N PRO A 188 -22.16 14.37 0.55
CA PRO A 188 -22.85 13.40 1.37
C PRO A 188 -22.95 13.83 2.84
N ASP A 189 -23.99 13.37 3.51
CA ASP A 189 -23.99 13.26 4.95
C ASP A 189 -23.11 12.07 5.36
N ILE A 190 -22.21 12.27 6.32
CA ILE A 190 -21.29 11.25 6.77
C ILE A 190 -21.56 10.84 8.22
N THR A 191 -21.48 9.53 8.47
CA THR A 191 -21.37 8.94 9.80
C THR A 191 -20.07 8.16 9.90
N VAL A 192 -19.43 8.24 11.06
CA VAL A 192 -18.11 7.65 11.29
C VAL A 192 -18.11 6.95 12.63
N GLU A 193 -17.65 5.71 12.64
CA GLU A 193 -17.54 4.91 13.88
C GLU A 193 -16.28 4.05 13.89
N GLU A 194 -15.78 3.76 15.08
CA GLU A 194 -14.72 2.77 15.26
C GLU A 194 -15.32 1.36 15.14
N SER A 195 -14.68 0.52 14.36
CA SER A 195 -15.04 -0.90 14.19
C SER A 195 -13.95 -1.82 14.77
N ASP A 196 -14.16 -3.12 14.68
CA ASP A 196 -13.15 -4.11 15.08
C ASP A 196 -11.95 -4.17 14.12
N TRP A 197 -12.04 -3.53 12.96
CA TRP A 197 -10.95 -3.48 11.98
C TRP A 197 -10.30 -2.09 11.86
N GLY A 198 -10.96 -1.05 12.35
CA GLY A 198 -10.50 0.32 12.26
C GLY A 198 -11.65 1.32 12.22
N VAL A 199 -11.78 2.11 11.16
CA VAL A 199 -12.82 3.13 11.01
C VAL A 199 -13.79 2.73 9.90
N LEU A 200 -15.08 2.76 10.21
CA LEU A 200 -16.17 2.63 9.26
C LEU A 200 -16.74 4.00 8.96
N LEU A 201 -16.69 4.40 7.69
CA LEU A 201 -17.24 5.64 7.16
C LEU A 201 -18.41 5.32 6.25
N THR A 202 -19.60 5.81 6.59
CA THR A 202 -20.79 5.71 5.78
C THR A 202 -21.14 7.08 5.23
N SER A 203 -21.17 7.22 3.89
CA SER A 203 -21.51 8.43 3.16
C SER A 203 -22.88 8.26 2.47
N ARG A 204 -23.84 9.07 2.87
CA ARG A 204 -25.18 9.09 2.30
C ARG A 204 -25.37 10.31 1.43
N PHE A 205 -25.46 10.10 0.12
CA PHE A 205 -25.63 11.17 -0.85
C PHE A 205 -27.09 11.63 -0.96
N PRO A 206 -27.36 12.88 -1.36
CA PRO A 206 -28.72 13.39 -1.59
C PRO A 206 -29.52 12.57 -2.61
N SER A 207 -28.86 11.95 -3.59
CA SER A 207 -29.44 11.02 -4.55
C SER A 207 -29.97 9.71 -3.92
N GLY A 208 -29.70 9.48 -2.63
CA GLY A 208 -30.02 8.24 -1.93
C GLY A 208 -28.90 7.19 -2.01
N ARG A 209 -27.86 7.41 -2.83
CA ARG A 209 -26.72 6.51 -2.91
C ARG A 209 -26.02 6.41 -1.55
N LEU A 210 -25.69 5.20 -1.17
CA LEU A 210 -24.89 4.88 0.01
C LEU A 210 -23.49 4.44 -0.43
N TYR A 211 -22.45 5.03 0.17
CA TYR A 211 -21.07 4.63 -0.05
C TYR A 211 -20.40 4.31 1.27
N ILE A 212 -19.84 3.12 1.38
CA ILE A 212 -19.20 2.62 2.59
C ILE A 212 -17.71 2.47 2.35
N THR A 213 -16.92 3.14 3.18
CA THR A 213 -15.47 3.03 3.20
C THR A 213 -15.02 2.48 4.53
N GLN A 214 -14.13 1.50 4.50
CA GLN A 214 -13.53 0.91 5.68
C GLN A 214 -12.03 1.21 5.68
N HIS A 215 -11.55 1.88 6.74
CA HIS A 215 -10.13 2.10 6.96
C HIS A 215 -9.63 1.06 7.98
N GLY A 216 -8.97 0.00 7.47
CA GLY A 216 -8.36 -1.02 8.33
C GLY A 216 -7.01 -0.56 8.88
N LEU A 217 -6.77 -0.78 10.17
CA LEU A 217 -5.48 -0.49 10.77
C LEU A 217 -4.42 -1.52 10.33
N PRO A 218 -3.15 -1.07 10.11
CA PRO A 218 -2.69 0.31 10.27
C PRO A 218 -2.88 1.19 9.03
N ASN A 219 -2.96 0.65 7.82
CA ASN A 219 -2.80 1.40 6.57
C ASN A 219 -3.61 0.83 5.40
N ILE A 220 -4.79 0.30 5.70
CA ILE A 220 -5.64 -0.41 4.74
C ILE A 220 -6.85 0.45 4.39
N LEU A 221 -7.25 0.44 3.11
CA LEU A 221 -8.47 1.02 2.61
C LEU A 221 -9.28 -0.07 1.90
N CYS A 222 -10.57 -0.18 2.22
CA CYS A 222 -11.48 -1.09 1.55
C CYS A 222 -12.81 -0.39 1.28
N PHE A 223 -13.31 -0.55 0.06
CA PHE A 223 -14.65 -0.08 -0.32
C PHE A 223 -15.21 -0.96 -1.44
N ARG A 224 -16.53 -0.86 -1.65
CA ARG A 224 -17.20 -1.51 -2.75
C ARG A 224 -17.91 -0.48 -3.61
N GLU A 225 -17.72 -0.59 -4.91
CA GLU A 225 -18.44 0.14 -5.95
C GLU A 225 -19.35 -0.83 -6.72
N ARG A 226 -20.18 -0.27 -7.62
CA ARG A 226 -21.09 -1.07 -8.46
C ARG A 226 -20.34 -2.13 -9.28
N ASP A 227 -19.18 -1.77 -9.81
CA ASP A 227 -18.42 -2.58 -10.77
C ASP A 227 -17.26 -3.35 -10.13
N ARG A 228 -16.87 -3.03 -8.88
CA ARG A 228 -15.71 -3.65 -8.23
C ARG A 228 -15.74 -3.59 -6.71
N ASP A 229 -15.04 -4.53 -6.11
CA ASP A 229 -14.53 -4.43 -4.74
C ASP A 229 -13.08 -3.98 -4.77
N HIS A 230 -12.73 -3.04 -3.90
CA HIS A 230 -11.38 -2.46 -3.77
C HIS A 230 -10.80 -2.72 -2.39
N LEU A 231 -9.57 -3.22 -2.34
CA LEU A 231 -8.78 -3.40 -1.13
C LEU A 231 -7.35 -2.91 -1.39
N ALA A 232 -6.86 -2.02 -0.57
CA ALA A 232 -5.54 -1.44 -0.81
C ALA A 232 -4.76 -1.18 0.48
N TRP A 233 -3.43 -1.29 0.39
CA TRP A 233 -2.48 -0.90 1.43
C TRP A 233 -1.70 0.33 0.99
N ARG A 234 -1.55 1.30 1.89
CA ARG A 234 -0.70 2.48 1.71
C ARG A 234 0.58 2.28 2.53
N VAL A 235 1.59 1.67 1.92
CA VAL A 235 2.79 1.21 2.61
C VAL A 235 3.88 2.27 2.54
N PRO A 236 4.38 2.79 3.68
CA PRO A 236 5.48 3.75 3.67
C PRO A 236 6.74 3.14 3.04
N VAL A 237 7.30 3.77 2.03
CA VAL A 237 8.67 3.52 1.55
C VAL A 237 9.64 4.22 2.49
N ASP A 238 9.36 5.47 2.77
CA ASP A 238 9.98 6.36 3.75
C ASP A 238 8.97 7.45 4.14
N ASP A 239 9.42 8.51 4.81
CA ASP A 239 8.53 9.57 5.28
C ASP A 239 7.98 10.45 4.15
N ASP A 240 8.63 10.47 2.98
CA ASP A 240 8.28 11.29 1.83
C ASP A 240 7.67 10.50 0.67
N ASN A 241 7.69 9.16 0.73
CA ASN A 241 7.23 8.29 -0.35
C ASN A 241 6.43 7.11 0.20
N HIS A 242 5.37 6.72 -0.50
CA HIS A 242 4.67 5.47 -0.22
C HIS A 242 4.46 4.62 -1.48
N ALA A 243 4.38 3.32 -1.27
CA ALA A 243 3.90 2.38 -2.26
C ALA A 243 2.43 2.04 -1.98
N SER A 244 1.60 2.06 -3.01
CA SER A 244 0.24 1.58 -2.93
C SER A 244 0.16 0.21 -3.57
N PHE A 245 -0.39 -0.75 -2.84
CA PHE A 245 -0.72 -2.09 -3.33
C PHE A 245 -2.23 -2.19 -3.36
N GLN A 246 -2.79 -2.33 -4.56
CA GLN A 246 -4.24 -2.30 -4.80
C GLN A 246 -4.71 -3.62 -5.38
N LEU A 247 -5.83 -4.08 -4.88
CA LEU A 247 -6.55 -5.25 -5.34
C LEU A 247 -7.96 -4.84 -5.74
N ASP A 248 -8.33 -5.13 -6.98
CA ASP A 248 -9.68 -4.93 -7.48
C ASP A 248 -10.27 -6.28 -7.91
N VAL A 249 -11.48 -6.59 -7.44
CA VAL A 249 -12.29 -7.71 -7.91
C VAL A 249 -13.46 -7.15 -8.71
N THR A 250 -13.48 -7.37 -10.02
CA THR A 250 -14.59 -6.88 -10.86
C THR A 250 -15.82 -7.78 -10.76
N HIS A 251 -17.00 -7.15 -10.73
CA HIS A 251 -18.31 -7.81 -10.77
C HIS A 251 -18.88 -7.86 -12.19
N ILE A 252 -18.35 -7.08 -13.12
CA ILE A 252 -18.81 -6.97 -14.49
C ILE A 252 -17.93 -7.87 -15.38
N LEU A 253 -18.44 -9.04 -15.74
CA LEU A 253 -17.69 -10.07 -16.47
C LEU A 253 -18.12 -10.23 -17.93
N GLU A 254 -19.37 -9.93 -18.28
CA GLU A 254 -19.97 -10.25 -19.56
C GLU A 254 -20.74 -9.06 -20.16
N GLY A 255 -21.04 -9.16 -21.46
CA GLY A 255 -21.80 -8.17 -22.20
C GLY A 255 -21.00 -6.90 -22.54
N GLU A 256 -21.72 -5.88 -23.02
CA GLU A 256 -21.12 -4.58 -23.43
C GLU A 256 -20.41 -3.86 -22.27
N GLU A 257 -20.93 -3.96 -21.06
CA GLU A 257 -20.31 -3.36 -19.87
C GLU A 257 -19.00 -4.05 -19.52
N GLY A 258 -18.94 -5.40 -19.64
CA GLY A 258 -17.72 -6.17 -19.41
C GLY A 258 -16.63 -5.82 -20.42
N GLU A 259 -16.96 -5.73 -21.70
CA GLU A 259 -16.01 -5.32 -22.74
C GLU A 259 -15.56 -3.85 -22.55
N ALA A 260 -16.46 -2.96 -22.18
CA ALA A 260 -16.13 -1.57 -21.85
C ALA A 260 -15.18 -1.49 -20.63
N TYR A 261 -15.40 -2.30 -19.60
CA TYR A 261 -14.52 -2.38 -18.44
C TYR A 261 -13.12 -2.86 -18.81
N LYS A 262 -13.02 -3.96 -19.56
CA LYS A 262 -11.73 -4.48 -20.07
C LYS A 262 -10.97 -3.42 -20.88
N LYS A 263 -11.66 -2.78 -21.81
CA LYS A 263 -11.08 -1.72 -22.66
C LYS A 263 -10.57 -0.53 -21.83
N ARG A 264 -11.31 -0.10 -20.79
CA ARG A 264 -10.86 0.96 -19.89
C ARG A 264 -9.62 0.50 -19.09
N HIS A 265 -9.62 -0.73 -18.59
CA HIS A 265 -8.49 -1.29 -17.86
C HIS A 265 -7.24 -1.39 -18.75
N GLU A 266 -7.38 -1.90 -19.97
CA GLU A 266 -6.28 -1.97 -20.96
C GLU A 266 -5.75 -0.57 -21.33
N ALA A 267 -6.63 0.40 -21.51
CA ALA A 267 -6.24 1.79 -21.79
C ALA A 267 -5.47 2.40 -20.62
N ARG A 268 -5.87 2.10 -19.36
CA ARG A 268 -5.22 2.59 -18.15
C ARG A 268 -3.85 1.93 -17.93
N THR A 269 -3.72 0.65 -18.21
CA THR A 269 -2.48 -0.12 -18.03
C THR A 269 -1.57 -0.06 -19.27
N GLY A 270 -2.09 0.36 -20.41
CA GLY A 270 -1.35 0.54 -21.67
C GLY A 270 -0.29 1.65 -21.57
N LYS A 271 0.87 1.42 -22.19
CA LYS A 271 1.99 2.38 -22.23
C LYS A 271 1.85 3.36 -23.41
N LEU A 272 0.72 4.03 -23.53
CA LEU A 272 0.47 5.05 -24.55
C LEU A 272 0.58 6.46 -23.93
N GLY A 273 1.48 7.28 -24.48
CA GLY A 273 1.71 8.63 -24.00
C GLY A 273 2.66 8.73 -22.80
N ARG A 274 2.61 9.87 -22.10
CA ARG A 274 3.36 10.11 -20.87
C ARG A 274 2.75 9.27 -19.73
N SER A 275 3.59 8.90 -18.77
CA SER A 275 3.09 8.22 -17.57
C SER A 275 2.19 9.16 -16.74
N PRO A 276 1.22 8.60 -15.98
CA PRO A 276 0.41 9.41 -15.08
C PRO A 276 1.22 10.25 -14.08
N THR A 277 2.39 9.75 -13.64
CA THR A 277 3.33 10.49 -12.78
C THR A 277 3.88 11.72 -13.50
N GLU A 278 4.41 11.57 -14.73
CA GLU A 278 4.94 12.70 -15.52
C GLU A 278 3.87 13.77 -15.76
N ILE A 279 2.63 13.35 -16.03
CA ILE A 279 1.51 14.28 -16.22
C ILE A 279 1.17 14.98 -14.90
N GLY A 280 1.07 14.24 -13.79
CA GLY A 280 0.79 14.80 -12.49
C GLY A 280 1.83 15.82 -12.05
N GLU A 281 3.12 15.55 -12.30
CA GLU A 281 4.21 16.51 -12.07
C GLU A 281 4.09 17.76 -12.94
N ALA A 282 3.73 17.60 -14.22
CA ALA A 282 3.52 18.74 -15.12
C ALA A 282 2.32 19.62 -14.67
N VAL A 283 1.27 18.99 -14.15
CA VAL A 283 0.13 19.71 -13.54
C VAL A 283 0.60 20.50 -12.32
N LEU A 284 1.36 19.90 -11.42
CA LEU A 284 1.87 20.56 -10.20
C LEU A 284 2.81 21.71 -10.50
N ARG A 285 3.59 21.64 -11.60
CA ARG A 285 4.42 22.77 -12.06
C ARG A 285 3.64 23.86 -12.79
N GLY A 286 2.36 23.60 -13.14
CA GLY A 286 1.54 24.53 -13.93
C GLY A 286 1.86 24.50 -15.43
N ASP A 287 2.55 23.49 -15.93
CA ASP A 287 2.86 23.32 -17.36
C ASP A 287 1.60 22.95 -18.17
N ILE A 288 0.67 22.22 -17.55
CA ILE A 288 -0.63 21.82 -18.12
C ILE A 288 -1.73 21.94 -17.06
N ARG A 289 -2.98 22.10 -17.51
CA ARG A 289 -4.14 22.07 -16.61
C ARG A 289 -4.82 20.71 -16.69
N ILE A 290 -5.37 20.23 -15.58
CA ILE A 290 -6.07 18.93 -15.51
C ILE A 290 -7.18 18.84 -16.55
N GLN A 291 -7.96 19.90 -16.71
CA GLN A 291 -9.09 19.94 -17.65
C GLN A 291 -8.68 19.87 -19.13
N ASP A 292 -7.40 20.11 -19.45
CA ASP A 292 -6.87 20.07 -20.82
C ASP A 292 -6.26 18.70 -21.19
N ILE A 293 -6.32 17.72 -20.27
CA ILE A 293 -5.82 16.37 -20.53
C ILE A 293 -6.78 15.63 -21.46
N GLU A 294 -6.28 15.24 -22.62
CA GLU A 294 -7.04 14.60 -23.70
C GLU A 294 -6.35 13.31 -24.19
N GLY A 295 -7.02 12.63 -25.14
CA GLY A 295 -6.48 11.43 -25.78
C GLY A 295 -6.22 10.25 -24.84
N PRO A 296 -5.19 9.42 -25.12
CA PRO A 296 -4.88 8.23 -24.31
C PRO A 296 -4.54 8.54 -22.84
N GLU A 297 -3.97 9.71 -22.56
CA GLU A 297 -3.58 10.14 -21.20
C GLU A 297 -4.80 10.31 -20.29
N ARG A 298 -5.97 10.64 -20.87
CA ARG A 298 -7.24 10.80 -20.13
C ARG A 298 -7.73 9.50 -19.48
N ALA A 299 -7.33 8.34 -19.98
CA ALA A 299 -7.68 7.06 -19.35
C ALA A 299 -7.22 6.95 -17.88
N ASN A 300 -6.19 7.72 -17.51
CA ASN A 300 -5.64 7.79 -16.18
C ASN A 300 -6.06 9.06 -15.40
N ILE A 301 -7.12 9.76 -15.84
CA ILE A 301 -7.48 11.07 -15.28
C ILE A 301 -7.70 11.04 -13.77
N VAL A 302 -8.37 10.02 -13.23
CA VAL A 302 -8.62 9.86 -11.79
C VAL A 302 -7.30 9.73 -11.03
N TRP A 303 -6.38 8.90 -11.55
CA TRP A 303 -5.07 8.71 -10.94
C TRP A 303 -4.23 10.00 -10.95
N ILE A 304 -4.29 10.77 -12.05
CA ILE A 304 -3.58 12.06 -12.19
C ILE A 304 -4.15 13.11 -11.23
N GLN A 305 -5.47 13.14 -11.07
CA GLN A 305 -6.15 14.03 -10.13
C GLN A 305 -5.78 13.72 -8.68
N ASP A 306 -5.77 12.43 -8.31
CA ASP A 306 -5.28 11.97 -7.00
C ASP A 306 -3.81 12.32 -6.79
N TYR A 307 -2.99 12.13 -7.82
CA TYR A 307 -1.57 12.51 -7.75
C TYR A 307 -1.42 13.99 -7.45
N ALA A 308 -2.09 14.84 -8.22
CA ALA A 308 -1.99 16.29 -8.08
C ALA A 308 -2.47 16.77 -6.70
N THR A 309 -3.57 16.22 -6.18
CA THR A 309 -4.11 16.62 -4.87
C THR A 309 -3.28 16.06 -3.71
N GLN A 310 -2.86 14.81 -3.74
CA GLN A 310 -2.13 14.18 -2.65
C GLN A 310 -0.67 14.66 -2.57
N VAL A 311 0.05 14.74 -3.69
CA VAL A 311 1.42 15.28 -3.73
C VAL A 311 1.39 16.79 -3.52
N GLY A 312 0.37 17.48 -4.03
CA GLY A 312 0.16 18.92 -3.86
C GLY A 312 -0.07 19.36 -2.40
N GLN A 313 -0.38 18.45 -1.47
CA GLN A 313 -0.43 18.77 -0.04
C GLN A 313 0.97 19.13 0.53
N GLY A 314 2.03 18.77 -0.18
CA GLY A 314 3.40 19.16 0.17
C GLY A 314 4.00 18.35 1.32
N SER A 315 4.95 18.95 2.03
CA SER A 315 5.70 18.28 3.09
C SER A 315 4.87 18.08 4.39
N LEU A 316 5.28 17.13 5.22
CA LEU A 316 4.66 16.83 6.52
C LEU A 316 4.59 18.05 7.46
N GLU A 317 5.54 18.99 7.36
CA GLU A 317 5.52 20.20 8.17
C GLU A 317 4.28 21.08 7.94
N LEU A 318 3.70 21.01 6.74
CA LEU A 318 2.47 21.74 6.42
C LEU A 318 1.24 21.18 7.15
N ARG A 319 1.27 19.89 7.53
CA ARG A 319 0.21 19.25 8.31
C ARG A 319 -0.04 19.92 9.66
N LYS A 320 0.95 20.54 10.25
CA LYS A 320 0.82 21.34 11.48
C LYS A 320 -0.04 22.58 11.30
N LYS A 321 -0.34 22.98 10.07
CA LYS A 321 -1.13 24.17 9.70
C LYS A 321 -2.52 23.83 9.18
N GLU A 322 -2.93 22.57 9.23
CA GLU A 322 -4.24 22.13 8.77
C GLU A 322 -5.38 22.69 9.62
N TRP A 323 -6.50 22.95 8.95
CA TRP A 323 -7.76 23.28 9.59
C TRP A 323 -8.78 22.20 9.25
N LEU A 324 -9.10 21.37 10.23
CA LEU A 324 -10.07 20.28 10.07
C LEU A 324 -11.47 20.74 10.46
N GLY A 325 -12.44 20.37 9.63
CA GLY A 325 -13.85 20.68 9.81
C GLY A 325 -14.67 19.46 10.25
N ARG A 326 -16.00 19.63 10.21
CA ARG A 326 -16.93 18.53 10.51
C ARG A 326 -16.93 17.43 9.43
N SER A 327 -16.55 17.78 8.21
CA SER A 327 -16.37 16.84 7.11
C SER A 327 -15.23 15.86 7.33
N ASP A 328 -14.23 16.24 8.14
CA ASP A 328 -13.02 15.45 8.36
C ASP A 328 -13.13 14.48 9.55
N ARG A 329 -14.35 14.10 9.95
CA ARG A 329 -14.58 13.22 11.12
C ARG A 329 -13.86 11.89 11.02
N ALA A 330 -13.74 11.33 9.80
CA ALA A 330 -13.04 10.06 9.57
C ALA A 330 -11.54 10.22 9.86
N LEU A 331 -10.92 11.28 9.33
CA LEU A 331 -9.52 11.62 9.58
C LEU A 331 -9.26 11.82 11.07
N ILE A 332 -10.12 12.61 11.72
CA ILE A 332 -10.01 12.91 13.16
C ILE A 332 -10.08 11.61 13.98
N LEU A 333 -10.96 10.68 13.62
CA LEU A 333 -11.08 9.40 14.33
C LEU A 333 -9.88 8.50 14.04
N ILE A 334 -9.40 8.41 12.80
CA ILE A 334 -8.19 7.65 12.44
C ILE A 334 -7.00 8.14 13.26
N ARG A 335 -6.77 9.47 13.32
CA ARG A 335 -5.67 10.08 14.08
C ARG A 335 -5.76 9.78 15.58
N LYS A 336 -6.98 9.84 16.16
CA LYS A 336 -7.20 9.49 17.58
C LYS A 336 -6.92 8.02 17.87
N ILE A 337 -7.29 7.12 16.95
CA ILE A 337 -7.00 5.69 17.11
C ILE A 337 -5.49 5.48 17.04
N TRP A 338 -4.80 6.07 16.07
CA TRP A 338 -3.34 6.00 15.98
C TRP A 338 -2.65 6.53 17.24
N GLU A 339 -3.05 7.70 17.72
CA GLU A 339 -2.51 8.30 18.96
C GLU A 339 -2.68 7.35 20.16
N ARG A 340 -3.87 6.77 20.32
CA ARG A 340 -4.16 5.78 21.35
C ARG A 340 -3.29 4.53 21.26
N GLU A 341 -3.15 3.96 20.07
CA GLU A 341 -2.36 2.75 19.85
C GLU A 341 -0.85 3.03 20.06
N LEU A 342 -0.35 4.17 19.58
CA LEU A 342 1.04 4.55 19.80
C LEU A 342 1.32 4.85 21.29
N GLN A 343 0.38 5.46 21.99
CA GLN A 343 0.50 5.66 23.44
C GLN A 343 0.52 4.32 24.20
N ALA A 344 -0.34 3.38 23.81
CA ALA A 344 -0.34 2.04 24.38
C ALA A 344 0.99 1.31 24.13
N LEU A 345 1.55 1.45 22.92
CA LEU A 345 2.85 0.87 22.57
C LEU A 345 3.99 1.49 23.42
N GLU A 346 4.05 2.83 23.54
CA GLU A 346 5.05 3.55 24.35
C GLU A 346 5.01 3.11 25.81
N GLU A 347 3.81 2.88 26.34
CA GLU A 347 3.59 2.45 27.72
C GLU A 347 3.71 0.93 27.93
N GLY A 348 3.99 0.16 26.90
CA GLY A 348 4.06 -1.31 26.97
C GLY A 348 2.71 -1.98 27.28
N LYS A 349 1.60 -1.30 27.02
CA LYS A 349 0.24 -1.83 27.19
C LYS A 349 -0.16 -2.75 26.03
N PRO A 350 -1.13 -3.68 26.25
CA PRO A 350 -1.67 -4.47 25.17
C PRO A 350 -2.28 -3.59 24.07
N LEU A 351 -1.94 -3.92 22.81
CA LEU A 351 -2.52 -3.27 21.62
C LEU A 351 -3.85 -3.92 21.25
N LYS A 352 -4.77 -3.15 20.68
CA LYS A 352 -6.02 -3.68 20.15
C LYS A 352 -5.72 -4.65 18.99
N GLN A 353 -6.42 -5.79 18.98
CA GLN A 353 -6.39 -6.72 17.86
C GLN A 353 -7.39 -6.22 16.81
N TRP A 354 -6.88 -5.85 15.63
CA TRP A 354 -7.69 -5.35 14.53
C TRP A 354 -8.05 -6.51 13.58
N VAL A 355 -9.30 -6.89 13.54
CA VAL A 355 -9.79 -8.05 12.78
C VAL A 355 -10.96 -7.65 11.91
N ARG A 356 -10.88 -7.93 10.61
CA ARG A 356 -12.00 -7.76 9.68
C ARG A 356 -12.96 -8.94 9.85
N SER A 357 -14.09 -8.70 10.51
CA SER A 357 -15.14 -9.71 10.70
C SER A 357 -15.89 -10.02 9.39
N GLU A 358 -16.56 -11.17 9.31
CA GLU A 358 -17.44 -11.51 8.19
C GLU A 358 -18.55 -10.47 8.01
N GLN A 359 -19.05 -9.88 9.11
CA GLN A 359 -20.05 -8.83 9.06
C GLN A 359 -19.50 -7.57 8.38
N LEU A 360 -18.26 -7.15 8.67
CA LEU A 360 -17.60 -6.04 8.00
C LEU A 360 -17.32 -6.35 6.53
N ALA A 361 -16.93 -7.58 6.20
CA ALA A 361 -16.73 -8.03 4.83
C ALA A 361 -18.05 -8.04 4.01
N ALA A 362 -19.19 -8.26 4.67
CA ALA A 362 -20.50 -8.26 4.03
C ALA A 362 -21.11 -6.86 3.83
N LEU A 363 -20.51 -5.79 4.41
CA LEU A 363 -21.01 -4.43 4.22
C LEU A 363 -20.76 -3.98 2.77
N HIS A 364 -21.81 -3.54 2.14
CA HIS A 364 -21.82 -3.11 0.74
C HIS A 364 -22.28 -1.67 0.61
N SER A 365 -21.69 -0.96 -0.34
CA SER A 365 -22.28 0.25 -0.87
C SER A 365 -23.51 -0.14 -1.68
N SER A 366 -24.69 0.36 -1.34
CA SER A 366 -25.85 0.21 -2.20
C SER A 366 -25.70 1.19 -3.37
N ALA A 367 -25.44 0.69 -4.59
CA ALA A 367 -25.77 1.45 -5.77
C ALA A 367 -27.30 1.40 -5.88
N ASN A 368 -27.97 2.54 -5.87
CA ASN A 368 -29.33 2.57 -6.37
C ASN A 368 -29.26 2.23 -7.85
N ASP A 369 -30.02 1.25 -8.26
CA ASP A 369 -30.24 0.82 -9.64
C ASP A 369 -30.72 1.99 -10.51
#